data_43dfc3cdc87db1699187bfa3cff4c5bd
#
_entry.id   43dfc3cdc87db1699187bfa3cff4c5bd
#
_cell.length_a   1.000
_cell.length_b   1.000
_cell.length_c   1.000
_cell.angle_alpha   90.00
_cell.angle_beta   90.00
_cell.angle_gamma   90.00
#
_symmetry.space_group_name_H-M   'P 1'
#
loop_
_entity.id
_entity.type
_entity.pdbx_description
1 polymer ?
#
loop_
_entity_poly.entity_id
_entity_poly.type
_entity_poly.pdbx_seq_one_letter_code
_entity_poly.pdbx_strand_id
1 'polypeptide(L)'
;MTAREILVVLHSGRETNRRVAASVAQRLAEDGVRLRVIGEEWAGVECEGLPDELAPRLVEGGPGCAEGAEAVLVLGGDGTLLRAAEMARPVGIPLLGVNL
;
A
#
# COMPACT_ATOMS: atom_id res chain seq x y z
N MET A 1 0.50 -9.80 19.24
CA MET A 1 1.43 -9.14 18.30
C MET A 1 0.66 -8.56 17.11
N THR A 2 0.89 -7.31 16.82
CA THR A 2 0.32 -6.69 15.62
C THR A 2 1.09 -7.16 14.39
N ALA A 3 0.37 -7.47 13.33
CA ALA A 3 1.02 -7.81 12.07
C ALA A 3 1.82 -6.61 11.55
N ARG A 4 2.94 -6.89 10.91
CA ARG A 4 3.73 -5.87 10.23
C ARG A 4 2.91 -5.31 9.06
N GLU A 5 2.95 -3.99 8.86
CA GLU A 5 2.19 -3.34 7.80
C GLU A 5 3.06 -2.41 6.97
N ILE A 6 2.78 -2.38 5.68
CA ILE A 6 3.35 -1.43 4.73
C ILE A 6 2.18 -0.72 4.05
N LEU A 7 2.22 0.61 4.03
CA LEU A 7 1.20 1.39 3.32
C LEU A 7 1.53 1.41 1.82
N VAL A 8 0.56 1.06 0.99
CA VAL A 8 0.70 1.14 -0.46
C VAL A 8 -0.13 2.31 -0.98
N VAL A 9 0.52 3.21 -1.70
CA VAL A 9 -0.15 4.31 -2.40
C VAL A 9 -0.14 3.97 -3.88
N LEU A 10 -1.33 3.87 -4.46
CA LEU A 10 -1.53 3.31 -5.78
C LEU A 10 -2.24 4.30 -6.69
N HIS A 11 -1.73 4.44 -7.92
CA HIS A 11 -2.49 5.10 -8.97
C HIS A 11 -3.38 4.04 -9.62
N SER A 12 -4.66 4.03 -9.25
CA SER A 12 -5.58 2.94 -9.58
C SER A 12 -6.16 2.99 -11.00
N GLY A 13 -5.82 4.00 -11.78
CA GLY A 13 -6.37 4.18 -13.12
C GLY A 13 -5.89 3.19 -14.17
N ARG A 14 -4.86 2.39 -13.86
CA ARG A 14 -4.29 1.44 -14.82
C ARG A 14 -4.40 0.01 -14.31
N GLU A 15 -4.83 -0.89 -15.19
CA GLU A 15 -4.92 -2.30 -14.86
C GLU A 15 -3.57 -2.91 -14.48
N THR A 16 -2.49 -2.49 -15.14
CA THR A 16 -1.13 -2.95 -14.82
C THR A 16 -0.79 -2.64 -13.36
N ASN A 17 -1.13 -1.44 -12.89
CA ASN A 17 -0.86 -1.05 -11.50
C ASN A 17 -1.66 -1.92 -10.52
N ARG A 18 -2.90 -2.24 -10.87
CA ARG A 18 -3.75 -3.10 -10.04
C ARG A 18 -3.20 -4.53 -9.95
N ARG A 19 -2.70 -5.06 -11.07
CA ARG A 19 -2.09 -6.39 -11.09
C ARG A 19 -0.82 -6.45 -10.24
N VAL A 20 0.03 -5.43 -10.36
CA VAL A 20 1.25 -5.34 -9.56
C VAL A 20 0.91 -5.25 -8.08
N ALA A 21 -0.09 -4.43 -7.74
CA ALA A 21 -0.54 -4.28 -6.35
C ALA A 21 -1.00 -5.62 -5.76
N ALA A 22 -1.77 -6.39 -6.52
CA ALA A 22 -2.22 -7.72 -6.07
C ALA A 22 -1.04 -8.67 -5.87
N SER A 23 -0.06 -8.65 -6.77
CA SER A 23 1.14 -9.48 -6.64
C SER A 23 1.97 -9.10 -5.43
N VAL A 24 2.09 -7.79 -5.16
CA VAL A 24 2.81 -7.30 -3.98
C VAL A 24 2.11 -7.75 -2.70
N ALA A 25 0.77 -7.67 -2.66
CA ALA A 25 0.01 -8.11 -1.51
C ALA A 25 0.27 -9.59 -1.20
N GLN A 26 0.26 -10.44 -2.22
CA GLN A 26 0.50 -11.86 -2.06
C GLN A 26 1.94 -12.14 -1.61
N ARG A 27 2.90 -11.48 -2.23
CA ARG A 27 4.31 -11.67 -1.91
C ARG A 27 4.63 -11.26 -0.48
N LEU A 28 4.12 -10.12 -0.03
CA LEU A 28 4.35 -9.64 1.32
C LEU A 28 3.63 -10.51 2.35
N ALA A 29 2.46 -11.04 1.99
CA ALA A 29 1.74 -11.95 2.88
C ALA A 29 2.55 -13.23 3.16
N GLU A 30 3.31 -13.72 2.18
CA GLU A 30 4.21 -14.86 2.38
C GLU A 30 5.25 -14.59 3.46
N ASP A 31 5.64 -13.35 3.63
CA ASP A 31 6.60 -12.93 4.64
C ASP A 31 5.94 -12.41 5.92
N GLY A 32 4.64 -12.60 6.06
CA GLY A 32 3.89 -12.17 7.24
C GLY A 32 3.63 -10.67 7.31
N VAL A 33 3.70 -9.98 6.17
CA VAL A 33 3.47 -8.53 6.10
C VAL A 33 2.12 -8.25 5.46
N ARG A 34 1.31 -7.42 6.12
CA ARG A 34 0.00 -7.00 5.64
C ARG A 34 0.10 -5.66 4.94
N LEU A 35 -0.59 -5.51 3.82
CA LEU A 35 -0.71 -4.21 3.19
C LEU A 35 -1.76 -3.36 3.88
N ARG A 36 -1.44 -2.08 4.03
CA ARG A 36 -2.41 -1.05 4.39
C ARG A 36 -2.68 -0.27 3.11
N VAL A 37 -3.93 -0.09 2.73
CA VAL A 37 -4.28 0.50 1.44
C VAL A 37 -5.37 1.54 1.61
N ILE A 38 -5.33 2.57 0.77
CA ILE A 38 -6.38 3.59 0.76
C ILE A 38 -7.56 3.03 -0.02
N GLY A 39 -8.73 2.94 0.61
CA GLY A 39 -9.88 2.22 0.07
C GLY A 39 -10.24 2.61 -1.36
N GLU A 40 -10.25 3.91 -1.66
CA GLU A 40 -10.57 4.41 -2.99
C GLU A 40 -9.60 3.91 -4.05
N GLU A 41 -8.33 3.81 -3.70
CA GLU A 41 -7.28 3.36 -4.62
C GLU A 41 -7.31 1.86 -4.84
N TRP A 42 -7.84 1.12 -3.88
CA TRP A 42 -7.87 -0.33 -3.94
C TRP A 42 -9.06 -0.89 -4.71
N ALA A 43 -9.98 -0.02 -5.14
CA ALA A 43 -11.12 -0.45 -5.94
C ALA A 43 -10.65 -1.15 -7.22
N GLY A 44 -11.18 -2.33 -7.49
CA GLY A 44 -10.79 -3.11 -8.65
C GLY A 44 -9.54 -3.96 -8.48
N VAL A 45 -8.86 -3.89 -7.34
CA VAL A 45 -7.73 -4.79 -7.06
C VAL A 45 -8.28 -6.08 -6.47
N GLU A 46 -7.96 -7.19 -7.10
CA GLU A 46 -8.42 -8.50 -6.67
C GLU A 46 -7.27 -9.32 -6.10
N CYS A 47 -7.41 -9.71 -4.84
CA CYS A 47 -6.46 -10.60 -4.15
C CYS A 47 -7.24 -11.77 -3.59
N GLU A 48 -6.83 -12.98 -3.96
CA GLU A 48 -7.47 -14.20 -3.49
C GLU A 48 -6.51 -15.06 -2.68
N GLY A 49 -7.07 -15.86 -1.78
CA GLY A 49 -6.28 -16.84 -1.05
C GLY A 49 -5.43 -16.32 0.08
N LEU A 50 -5.62 -15.06 0.48
CA LEU A 50 -4.88 -14.51 1.61
C LEU A 50 -5.61 -14.84 2.93
N PRO A 51 -4.85 -15.21 4.00
CA PRO A 51 -5.45 -15.34 5.32
C PRO A 51 -6.06 -14.02 5.77
N ASP A 52 -7.11 -14.07 6.60
CA ASP A 52 -7.79 -12.86 7.06
C ASP A 52 -6.84 -11.88 7.74
N GLU A 53 -5.91 -12.38 8.54
CA GLU A 53 -4.95 -11.53 9.25
C GLU A 53 -3.93 -10.86 8.33
N LEU A 54 -3.80 -11.33 7.08
CA LEU A 54 -2.89 -10.78 6.09
C LEU A 54 -3.61 -10.16 4.89
N ALA A 55 -4.93 -10.16 4.90
CA ALA A 55 -5.69 -9.45 3.86
C ALA A 55 -5.44 -7.94 3.96
N PRO A 56 -5.40 -7.21 2.84
CA PRO A 56 -5.16 -5.77 2.88
C PRO A 56 -6.13 -5.04 3.78
N ARG A 57 -5.60 -4.15 4.63
CA ARG A 57 -6.41 -3.34 5.54
C ARG A 57 -6.72 -2.00 4.88
N LEU A 58 -8.00 -1.71 4.72
CA LEU A 58 -8.46 -0.49 4.08
C LEU A 58 -8.48 0.66 5.08
N VAL A 59 -7.89 1.79 4.71
CA VAL A 59 -7.88 3.00 5.53
C VAL A 59 -8.30 4.20 4.68
N GLU A 60 -8.65 5.29 5.34
CA GLU A 60 -8.88 6.55 4.65
C GLU A 60 -7.56 7.27 4.44
N GLY A 61 -7.39 7.88 3.26
CA GLY A 61 -6.21 8.69 2.98
C GLY A 61 -6.20 9.94 3.84
N GLY A 62 -5.01 10.43 4.17
CA GLY A 62 -4.86 11.64 4.95
C GLY A 62 -3.60 11.63 5.79
N PRO A 63 -3.39 12.68 6.60
CA PRO A 63 -2.13 12.86 7.33
C PRO A 63 -1.74 11.74 8.29
N GLY A 64 -2.70 11.01 8.83
CA GLY A 64 -2.42 9.94 9.79
C GLY A 64 -2.38 8.54 9.20
N CYS A 65 -2.58 8.38 7.88
CA CYS A 65 -2.78 7.05 7.32
C CYS A 65 -1.53 6.17 7.36
N ALA A 66 -0.35 6.75 7.48
CA ALA A 66 0.91 6.00 7.51
C ALA A 66 1.37 5.66 8.94
N GLU A 67 0.69 6.12 9.97
CA GLU A 67 1.09 5.83 11.35
C GLU A 67 1.08 4.33 11.62
N GLY A 68 2.17 3.84 12.20
CA GLY A 68 2.33 2.43 12.53
C GLY A 68 2.79 1.55 11.37
N ALA A 69 2.88 2.09 10.16
CA ALA A 69 3.43 1.35 9.02
C ALA A 69 4.96 1.40 9.06
N GLU A 70 5.60 0.37 8.53
CA GLU A 70 7.07 0.32 8.47
C GLU A 70 7.65 1.12 7.32
N ALA A 71 6.88 1.24 6.24
CA ALA A 71 7.31 1.95 5.03
C ALA A 71 6.09 2.31 4.19
N VAL A 72 6.30 3.19 3.20
CA VAL A 72 5.30 3.50 2.19
C VAL A 72 5.83 3.03 0.84
N LEU A 73 5.08 2.19 0.16
CA LEU A 73 5.39 1.73 -1.18
C LEU A 73 4.48 2.46 -2.17
N VAL A 74 5.07 3.05 -3.20
CA VAL A 74 4.34 3.82 -4.21
C VAL A 74 4.33 3.07 -5.52
N LEU A 75 3.15 2.82 -6.05
CA LEU A 75 2.97 2.19 -7.36
C LEU A 75 2.29 3.19 -8.29
N GLY A 76 3.10 3.89 -9.10
CA GLY A 76 2.59 4.92 -9.99
C GLY A 76 3.66 5.88 -10.43
N GLY A 77 3.25 7.08 -10.84
CA GLY A 77 4.14 8.11 -11.33
C GLY A 77 4.46 9.20 -10.30
N ASP A 78 4.97 10.32 -10.80
CA ASP A 78 5.48 11.41 -9.94
C ASP A 78 4.42 12.02 -9.02
N GLY A 79 3.18 12.19 -9.52
CA GLY A 79 2.11 12.75 -8.71
C GLY A 79 1.73 11.86 -7.54
N THR A 80 1.73 10.54 -7.76
CA THR A 80 1.46 9.56 -6.72
C THR A 80 2.60 9.55 -5.69
N LEU A 81 3.84 9.68 -6.16
CA LEU A 81 5.01 9.74 -5.30
C LEU A 81 4.97 10.97 -4.38
N LEU A 82 4.62 12.13 -4.91
CA LEU A 82 4.51 13.35 -4.11
C LEU A 82 3.45 13.23 -3.03
N ARG A 83 2.31 12.66 -3.37
CA ARG A 83 1.22 12.43 -2.41
C ARG A 83 1.65 11.46 -1.30
N ALA A 84 2.34 10.40 -1.69
CA ALA A 84 2.84 9.42 -0.73
C ALA A 84 3.89 10.03 0.21
N ALA A 85 4.75 10.91 -0.32
CA ALA A 85 5.75 11.60 0.49
C ALA A 85 5.11 12.46 1.58
N GLU A 86 3.99 13.10 1.27
CA GLU A 86 3.25 13.89 2.26
C GLU A 86 2.69 13.00 3.38
N MET A 87 2.37 11.76 3.09
CA MET A 87 1.88 10.81 4.09
C MET A 87 3.02 10.22 4.93
N ALA A 88 4.18 9.98 4.33
CA ALA A 88 5.32 9.37 5.02
C ALA A 88 6.09 10.37 5.89
N ARG A 89 6.20 11.62 5.45
CA ARG A 89 7.03 12.63 6.12
C ARG A 89 6.68 12.85 7.58
N PRO A 90 5.38 13.03 7.96
CA PRO A 90 5.04 13.28 9.36
C PRO A 90 5.41 12.12 10.29
N VAL A 91 5.51 10.91 9.75
CA VAL A 91 5.77 9.70 10.52
C VAL A 91 7.25 9.32 10.51
N GLY A 92 8.00 9.85 9.54
CA GLY A 92 9.45 9.61 9.42
C GLY A 92 9.81 8.21 8.95
N ILE A 93 8.93 7.57 8.17
CA ILE A 93 9.19 6.22 7.64
C ILE A 93 9.71 6.27 6.20
N PRO A 94 10.41 5.21 5.75
CA PRO A 94 10.95 5.16 4.39
C PRO A 94 9.87 5.17 3.31
N LEU A 95 10.22 5.74 2.17
CA LEU A 95 9.37 5.80 0.99
C LEU A 95 10.08 5.07 -0.16
N LEU A 96 9.41 4.09 -0.73
CA LEU A 96 9.92 3.31 -1.86
C LEU A 96 9.01 3.52 -3.06
N GLY A 97 9.58 4.00 -4.16
CA GLY A 97 8.81 4.24 -5.37
C GLY A 97 9.09 3.20 -6.44
N VAL A 98 8.02 2.70 -7.06
CA VAL A 98 8.10 1.84 -8.24
C VAL A 98 7.39 2.56 -9.37
N ASN A 99 8.15 2.95 -10.37
CA ASN A 99 7.62 3.63 -11.54
C ASN A 99 7.15 2.58 -12.56
N LEU A 100 5.87 2.54 -12.77
CA LEU A 100 5.26 1.56 -13.67
C LEU A 100 4.87 2.17 -15.01
#